data_06f653435f3cffd6568b0117af62e090
#
_entry.id   06f653435f3cffd6568b0117af62e090
#
_cell.length_a   1.000
_cell.length_b   1.000
_cell.length_c   1.000
_cell.angle_alpha   90.00
_cell.angle_beta   90.00
_cell.angle_gamma   90.00
#
_symmetry.space_group_name_H-M   'P 1'
#
loop_
_entity.id
_entity.type
_entity.pdbx_description
1 polymer ?
#
loop_
_entity_poly.entity_id
_entity_poly.type
_entity_poly.pdbx_seq_one_letter_code
_entity_poly.pdbx_strand_id
1 'polypeptide(L)'
;MAGCINVSTVAQSPKENMTSARILYLARYRVPHAIMSLQPEFANNLIGIDRTCIASPVPQEELWPVFEKYGINTAKLDYAPDSEIYRIYPEVNNWVFEGDYRTYWLRQQAIKFAFLDYLNYDLMIMHDCDCLLIRPYEPIKDGVLNFQVLENERHSWGYYESIKNGLGFDRLTPHCFISENVPVLKQDFNDLVKFLEEKHQKKWLDAMIDSCPPEPTVPPWGNGELIRWFSEYEFIGNWTMSRRPITQEFQRRYHYDDMEKIGDFDPDYHTAVCDAVPDLSRSLQMDWERKEVVKFDYYMDKIRERLARLT
;
A
#
# COMPACT_ATOMS: atom_id res chain seq x y z
N MET A 1 18.93 -29.08 13.96
CA MET A 1 19.98 -28.09 14.16
C MET A 1 19.65 -26.89 13.29
N ALA A 2 19.16 -25.84 13.91
CA ALA A 2 18.81 -24.61 13.20
C ALA A 2 20.13 -23.87 12.90
N GLY A 3 20.52 -23.82 11.63
CA GLY A 3 21.66 -23.04 11.19
C GLY A 3 21.37 -21.57 11.38
N CYS A 4 22.09 -20.91 12.30
CA CYS A 4 22.11 -19.46 12.38
C CYS A 4 22.62 -18.90 11.04
N ILE A 5 21.78 -18.22 10.31
CA ILE A 5 22.20 -17.44 9.15
C ILE A 5 22.97 -16.24 9.70
N ASN A 6 24.28 -16.30 9.56
CA ASN A 6 25.19 -15.23 9.97
C ASN A 6 25.10 -14.11 8.93
N VAL A 7 24.13 -13.20 9.08
CA VAL A 7 23.95 -12.03 8.20
C VAL A 7 24.81 -10.88 8.75
N SER A 8 26.11 -10.92 8.52
CA SER A 8 27.01 -9.79 8.75
C SER A 8 27.19 -8.93 7.49
N THR A 9 26.11 -8.43 6.94
CA THR A 9 26.14 -7.29 6.02
C THR A 9 25.70 -6.06 6.80
N VAL A 10 26.66 -5.18 7.10
CA VAL A 10 26.37 -3.84 7.64
C VAL A 10 25.43 -3.16 6.65
N ALA A 11 24.18 -2.99 7.05
CA ALA A 11 23.21 -2.27 6.27
C ALA A 11 23.73 -0.84 6.01
N GLN A 12 23.91 -0.49 4.74
CA GLN A 12 24.28 0.88 4.38
C GLN A 12 23.12 1.81 4.76
N SER A 13 23.43 2.94 5.39
CA SER A 13 22.44 4.01 5.61
C SER A 13 21.88 4.47 4.27
N PRO A 14 20.61 4.90 4.21
CA PRO A 14 20.03 5.49 3.01
C PRO A 14 20.90 6.63 2.47
N LYS A 15 21.06 6.69 1.15
CA LYS A 15 21.92 7.69 0.47
C LYS A 15 21.31 9.07 0.58
N GLU A 16 22.14 10.10 0.79
CA GLU A 16 21.78 11.47 0.47
C GLU A 16 21.49 11.55 -1.05
N ASN A 17 20.41 12.16 -1.49
CA ASN A 17 19.94 12.25 -2.88
C ASN A 17 19.34 10.97 -3.47
N MET A 18 18.62 10.19 -2.67
CA MET A 18 17.81 9.09 -3.20
C MET A 18 16.65 9.61 -4.05
N THR A 19 16.39 8.92 -5.18
CA THR A 19 15.13 9.10 -5.90
C THR A 19 14.01 8.39 -5.13
N SER A 20 12.96 9.14 -4.79
CA SER A 20 11.86 8.61 -3.98
C SER A 20 10.50 8.91 -4.58
N ALA A 21 9.59 7.96 -4.48
CA ALA A 21 8.22 8.15 -4.92
C ALA A 21 7.23 7.38 -4.04
N ARG A 22 6.02 7.95 -3.92
CA ARG A 22 4.84 7.23 -3.48
C ARG A 22 4.24 6.51 -4.68
N ILE A 23 3.81 5.26 -4.50
CA ILE A 23 3.14 4.48 -5.52
C ILE A 23 1.67 4.32 -5.14
N LEU A 24 0.78 4.77 -6.02
CA LEU A 24 -0.66 4.59 -5.91
C LEU A 24 -1.14 3.69 -7.05
N TYR A 25 -1.71 2.53 -6.72
CA TYR A 25 -2.44 1.73 -7.70
C TYR A 25 -3.91 2.15 -7.75
N LEU A 26 -4.37 2.56 -8.94
CA LEU A 26 -5.69 3.10 -9.16
C LEU A 26 -6.50 2.25 -10.13
N ALA A 27 -7.42 1.45 -9.65
CA ALA A 27 -8.54 1.00 -10.45
C ALA A 27 -9.45 2.19 -10.82
N ARG A 28 -10.20 2.09 -11.94
CA ARG A 28 -11.02 3.19 -12.46
C ARG A 28 -11.97 3.80 -11.42
N TYR A 29 -12.57 2.97 -10.57
CA TYR A 29 -13.51 3.42 -9.53
C TYR A 29 -12.81 4.07 -8.31
N ARG A 30 -11.48 3.94 -8.20
CA ARG A 30 -10.67 4.52 -7.11
C ARG A 30 -10.10 5.90 -7.44
N VAL A 31 -10.27 6.39 -8.65
CA VAL A 31 -9.77 7.71 -9.06
C VAL A 31 -10.26 8.84 -8.14
N PRO A 32 -11.53 8.89 -7.68
CA PRO A 32 -11.98 9.90 -6.73
C PRO A 32 -11.22 9.89 -5.40
N HIS A 33 -10.89 8.71 -4.88
CA HIS A 33 -10.12 8.55 -3.63
C HIS A 33 -8.69 9.07 -3.80
N ALA A 34 -8.05 8.72 -4.92
CA ALA A 34 -6.73 9.24 -5.23
C ALA A 34 -6.71 10.77 -5.36
N ILE A 35 -7.75 11.37 -5.97
CA ILE A 35 -7.87 12.82 -6.04
C ILE A 35 -7.89 13.43 -4.64
N MET A 36 -8.60 12.82 -3.69
CA MET A 36 -8.61 13.28 -2.30
C MET A 36 -7.23 13.10 -1.65
N SER A 37 -6.63 11.91 -1.74
CA SER A 37 -5.32 11.65 -1.10
C SER A 37 -4.17 12.45 -1.69
N LEU A 38 -4.33 12.97 -2.91
CA LEU A 38 -3.36 13.83 -3.60
C LEU A 38 -3.56 15.32 -3.31
N GLN A 39 -4.61 15.71 -2.57
CA GLN A 39 -4.76 17.10 -2.16
C GLN A 39 -3.58 17.52 -1.27
N PRO A 40 -3.10 18.76 -1.37
CA PRO A 40 -1.93 19.24 -0.63
C PRO A 40 -1.99 18.99 0.87
N GLU A 41 -3.18 19.06 1.46
CA GLU A 41 -3.43 18.83 2.89
C GLU A 41 -3.00 17.44 3.36
N PHE A 42 -3.00 16.45 2.46
CA PHE A 42 -2.63 15.06 2.75
C PHE A 42 -1.31 14.68 2.09
N ALA A 43 -1.12 15.09 0.84
CA ALA A 43 0.08 14.73 0.07
C ALA A 43 1.36 15.29 0.70
N ASN A 44 1.32 16.50 1.24
CA ASN A 44 2.46 17.14 1.89
C ASN A 44 2.80 16.54 3.26
N ASN A 45 1.93 15.72 3.83
CA ASN A 45 2.22 15.02 5.09
C ASN A 45 3.19 13.84 4.89
N LEU A 46 3.46 13.42 3.66
CA LEU A 46 4.48 12.43 3.36
C LEU A 46 5.83 13.13 3.12
N ILE A 47 6.62 13.23 4.19
CA ILE A 47 7.84 14.04 4.22
C ILE A 47 8.97 13.37 3.41
N GLY A 48 9.68 14.15 2.59
CA GLY A 48 10.82 13.66 1.80
C GLY A 48 10.44 12.87 0.56
N ILE A 49 9.17 12.84 0.18
CA ILE A 49 8.67 12.18 -1.03
C ILE A 49 8.11 13.24 -1.98
N ASP A 50 8.85 13.49 -3.06
CA ASP A 50 8.51 14.58 -3.98
C ASP A 50 7.67 14.16 -5.19
N ARG A 51 7.62 12.87 -5.47
CA ARG A 51 6.92 12.33 -6.63
C ARG A 51 5.85 11.31 -6.23
N THR A 52 4.85 11.18 -7.09
CA THR A 52 3.85 10.10 -6.98
C THR A 52 3.76 9.38 -8.31
N CYS A 53 3.99 8.08 -8.32
CA CYS A 53 3.72 7.24 -9.47
C CYS A 53 2.28 6.73 -9.43
N ILE A 54 1.54 7.04 -10.46
CA ILE A 54 0.17 6.56 -10.68
C ILE A 54 0.24 5.31 -11.52
N ALA A 55 -0.04 4.18 -10.91
CA ALA A 55 -0.16 2.89 -11.56
C ALA A 55 -1.63 2.60 -11.85
N SER A 56 -2.05 2.48 -13.12
CA SER A 56 -3.48 2.43 -13.45
C SER A 56 -3.79 1.76 -14.78
N PRO A 57 -4.97 1.07 -14.90
CA PRO A 57 -5.53 0.68 -16.19
C PRO A 57 -6.18 1.85 -16.96
N VAL A 58 -6.42 3.00 -16.28
CA VAL A 58 -7.00 4.18 -16.92
C VAL A 58 -5.89 4.94 -17.62
N PRO A 59 -6.00 5.25 -18.93
CA PRO A 59 -4.98 5.95 -19.68
C PRO A 59 -4.61 7.31 -19.06
N GLN A 60 -3.34 7.67 -19.17
CA GLN A 60 -2.82 8.93 -18.64
C GLN A 60 -3.59 10.15 -19.18
N GLU A 61 -3.91 10.14 -20.46
CA GLU A 61 -4.65 11.19 -21.15
C GLU A 61 -6.08 11.37 -20.64
N GLU A 62 -6.67 10.36 -20.00
CA GLU A 62 -7.94 10.48 -19.29
C GLU A 62 -7.76 11.01 -17.87
N LEU A 63 -6.69 10.59 -17.17
CA LEU A 63 -6.44 10.92 -15.76
C LEU A 63 -5.94 12.36 -15.56
N TRP A 64 -4.96 12.82 -16.34
CA TRP A 64 -4.32 14.12 -16.11
C TRP A 64 -5.30 15.28 -16.15
N PRO A 65 -6.20 15.39 -17.15
CA PRO A 65 -7.20 16.46 -17.16
C PRO A 65 -8.12 16.45 -15.94
N VAL A 66 -8.39 15.26 -15.38
CA VAL A 66 -9.19 15.14 -14.16
C VAL A 66 -8.38 15.64 -12.96
N PHE A 67 -7.14 15.20 -12.80
CA PHE A 67 -6.29 15.64 -11.70
C PHE A 67 -6.05 17.14 -11.70
N GLU A 68 -5.75 17.72 -12.86
CA GLU A 68 -5.57 19.16 -13.04
C GLU A 68 -6.82 19.96 -12.68
N LYS A 69 -8.01 19.46 -13.04
CA LYS A 69 -9.29 20.07 -12.65
C LYS A 69 -9.42 20.22 -11.13
N TYR A 70 -8.86 19.27 -10.36
CA TYR A 70 -8.86 19.30 -8.88
C TYR A 70 -7.58 19.91 -8.28
N GLY A 71 -6.81 20.65 -9.06
CA GLY A 71 -5.64 21.39 -8.59
C GLY A 71 -4.42 20.53 -8.30
N ILE A 72 -4.40 19.26 -8.71
CA ILE A 72 -3.26 18.38 -8.53
C ILE A 72 -2.19 18.72 -9.56
N ASN A 73 -0.96 18.95 -9.09
CA ASN A 73 0.17 19.25 -9.96
C ASN A 73 0.68 17.99 -10.69
N THR A 74 0.22 17.78 -11.91
CA THR A 74 0.57 16.60 -12.73
C THR A 74 2.06 16.54 -13.10
N ALA A 75 2.82 17.66 -13.03
CA ALA A 75 4.26 17.64 -13.23
C ALA A 75 5.05 16.88 -12.14
N LYS A 76 4.42 16.65 -10.99
CA LYS A 76 4.95 15.80 -9.91
C LYS A 76 4.49 14.34 -9.99
N LEU A 77 3.70 14.00 -11.00
CA LEU A 77 3.18 12.67 -11.21
C LEU A 77 3.97 11.95 -12.29
N ASP A 78 4.30 10.69 -12.02
CA ASP A 78 4.74 9.72 -13.01
C ASP A 78 3.56 8.79 -13.30
N TYR A 79 3.56 8.17 -14.49
CA TYR A 79 2.52 7.25 -14.89
C TYR A 79 3.12 5.91 -15.30
N ALA A 80 2.49 4.84 -14.83
CA ALA A 80 2.82 3.49 -15.21
C ALA A 80 1.52 2.72 -15.56
N PRO A 81 1.32 2.33 -16.85
CA PRO A 81 0.15 1.58 -17.24
C PRO A 81 0.21 0.15 -16.70
N ASP A 82 -0.89 -0.35 -16.17
CA ASP A 82 -0.93 -1.74 -15.67
C ASP A 82 -0.80 -2.78 -16.80
N SER A 83 -1.14 -2.40 -18.04
CA SER A 83 -0.91 -3.24 -19.22
C SER A 83 0.55 -3.65 -19.40
N GLU A 84 1.50 -2.79 -19.03
CA GLU A 84 2.93 -3.14 -19.03
C GLU A 84 3.24 -4.18 -17.96
N ILE A 85 2.62 -4.07 -16.78
CA ILE A 85 2.75 -5.06 -15.72
C ILE A 85 2.25 -6.43 -16.19
N TYR A 86 1.07 -6.51 -16.78
CA TYR A 86 0.55 -7.78 -17.33
C TYR A 86 1.41 -8.36 -18.46
N ARG A 87 2.07 -7.49 -19.24
CA ARG A 87 2.97 -7.91 -20.30
C ARG A 87 4.29 -8.49 -19.77
N ILE A 88 4.87 -7.85 -18.75
CA ILE A 88 6.18 -8.21 -18.20
C ILE A 88 6.04 -9.33 -17.15
N TYR A 89 4.98 -9.27 -16.35
CA TYR A 89 4.69 -10.19 -15.25
C TYR A 89 3.36 -10.92 -15.48
N PRO A 90 3.26 -11.80 -16.49
CA PRO A 90 2.02 -12.53 -16.78
C PRO A 90 1.57 -13.40 -15.60
N GLU A 91 2.47 -13.73 -14.68
CA GLU A 91 2.22 -14.47 -13.43
C GLU A 91 1.19 -13.76 -12.52
N VAL A 92 1.04 -12.44 -12.63
CA VAL A 92 -0.02 -11.69 -11.92
C VAL A 92 -1.40 -12.27 -12.19
N ASN A 93 -1.62 -12.84 -13.39
CA ASN A 93 -2.88 -13.48 -13.73
C ASN A 93 -3.13 -14.78 -12.95
N ASN A 94 -2.09 -15.40 -12.37
CA ASN A 94 -2.21 -16.61 -11.55
C ASN A 94 -2.77 -16.28 -10.15
N TRP A 95 -2.79 -15.01 -9.76
CA TRP A 95 -3.33 -14.55 -8.48
C TRP A 95 -4.88 -14.48 -8.52
N VAL A 96 -5.49 -15.59 -8.92
CA VAL A 96 -6.93 -15.79 -8.97
C VAL A 96 -7.24 -17.11 -8.32
N PHE A 97 -8.12 -17.09 -7.33
CA PHE A 97 -8.53 -18.27 -6.61
C PHE A 97 -10.03 -18.48 -6.79
N GLU A 98 -10.40 -19.61 -7.31
CA GLU A 98 -11.80 -19.97 -7.47
C GLU A 98 -12.49 -20.02 -6.08
N GLY A 99 -13.64 -19.37 -5.99
CA GLY A 99 -14.40 -19.29 -4.74
C GLY A 99 -13.91 -18.26 -3.73
N ASP A 100 -12.79 -17.59 -3.98
CA ASP A 100 -12.32 -16.50 -3.10
C ASP A 100 -12.91 -15.17 -3.57
N TYR A 101 -13.76 -14.57 -2.75
CA TYR A 101 -14.38 -13.27 -3.08
C TYR A 101 -13.39 -12.11 -3.11
N ARG A 102 -12.21 -12.26 -2.47
CA ARG A 102 -11.14 -11.27 -2.46
C ARG A 102 -10.09 -11.45 -3.57
N THR A 103 -10.35 -12.28 -4.56
CA THR A 103 -9.44 -12.54 -5.69
C THR A 103 -8.90 -11.25 -6.31
N TYR A 104 -9.75 -10.25 -6.54
CA TYR A 104 -9.30 -8.97 -7.09
C TYR A 104 -8.39 -8.18 -6.15
N TRP A 105 -8.61 -8.27 -4.85
CA TRP A 105 -7.76 -7.68 -3.85
C TRP A 105 -6.38 -8.36 -3.80
N LEU A 106 -6.33 -9.69 -3.85
CA LEU A 106 -5.06 -10.44 -3.93
C LEU A 106 -4.27 -10.09 -5.20
N ARG A 107 -4.96 -10.03 -6.35
CA ARG A 107 -4.32 -9.61 -7.60
C ARG A 107 -3.77 -8.18 -7.51
N GLN A 108 -4.47 -7.27 -6.86
CA GLN A 108 -3.98 -5.92 -6.61
C GLN A 108 -2.66 -5.91 -5.84
N GLN A 109 -2.49 -6.78 -4.86
CA GLN A 109 -1.22 -6.91 -4.13
C GLN A 109 -0.10 -7.39 -5.03
N ALA A 110 -0.35 -8.40 -5.89
CA ALA A 110 0.61 -8.86 -6.88
C ALA A 110 1.02 -7.74 -7.86
N ILE A 111 0.05 -6.93 -8.30
CA ILE A 111 0.30 -5.77 -9.16
C ILE A 111 1.19 -4.76 -8.45
N LYS A 112 0.93 -4.44 -7.18
CA LYS A 112 1.78 -3.54 -6.39
C LYS A 112 3.22 -4.04 -6.33
N PHE A 113 3.45 -5.32 -6.06
CA PHE A 113 4.79 -5.91 -6.07
C PHE A 113 5.45 -5.82 -7.45
N ALA A 114 4.72 -6.14 -8.52
CA ALA A 114 5.24 -6.04 -9.87
C ALA A 114 5.64 -4.60 -10.23
N PHE A 115 4.90 -3.59 -9.75
CA PHE A 115 5.30 -2.19 -9.89
C PHE A 115 6.56 -1.85 -9.07
N LEU A 116 6.75 -2.42 -7.88
CA LEU A 116 7.98 -2.24 -7.11
C LEU A 116 9.20 -2.78 -7.88
N ASP A 117 9.04 -3.88 -8.61
CA ASP A 117 10.09 -4.42 -9.45
C ASP A 117 10.30 -3.59 -10.72
N TYR A 118 9.23 -3.23 -11.39
CA TYR A 118 9.24 -2.48 -12.66
C TYR A 118 9.81 -1.07 -12.54
N LEU A 119 9.45 -0.34 -11.47
CA LEU A 119 9.81 1.07 -11.28
C LEU A 119 11.24 1.22 -10.76
N ASN A 120 11.91 2.29 -11.18
CA ASN A 120 13.31 2.55 -10.84
C ASN A 120 13.45 3.74 -9.88
N TYR A 121 13.00 3.57 -8.64
CA TYR A 121 13.23 4.48 -7.53
C TYR A 121 14.07 3.82 -6.46
N ASP A 122 14.91 4.57 -5.75
CA ASP A 122 15.71 4.04 -4.64
C ASP A 122 14.83 3.74 -3.42
N LEU A 123 13.86 4.62 -3.14
CA LEU A 123 12.85 4.46 -2.09
C LEU A 123 11.45 4.56 -2.68
N MET A 124 10.62 3.60 -2.39
CA MET A 124 9.21 3.57 -2.78
C MET A 124 8.32 3.47 -1.56
N ILE A 125 7.26 4.25 -1.52
CA ILE A 125 6.23 4.14 -0.49
C ILE A 125 5.01 3.49 -1.11
N MET A 126 4.70 2.25 -0.72
CA MET A 126 3.41 1.64 -1.05
C MET A 126 2.33 2.36 -0.24
N HIS A 127 1.39 2.96 -0.95
CA HIS A 127 0.30 3.71 -0.34
C HIS A 127 -1.03 3.32 -0.97
N ASP A 128 -2.03 3.06 -0.15
CA ASP A 128 -3.38 2.80 -0.65
C ASP A 128 -4.07 4.12 -0.99
N CYS A 129 -4.65 4.17 -2.19
CA CYS A 129 -5.19 5.41 -2.76
C CYS A 129 -6.41 5.96 -2.00
N ASP A 130 -7.05 5.16 -1.18
CA ASP A 130 -8.17 5.51 -0.31
C ASP A 130 -7.75 5.93 1.10
N CYS A 131 -6.45 6.11 1.31
CA CYS A 131 -5.90 6.56 2.57
C CYS A 131 -5.53 8.04 2.54
N LEU A 132 -5.97 8.77 3.54
CA LEU A 132 -5.63 10.17 3.76
C LEU A 132 -4.63 10.25 4.90
N LEU A 133 -3.41 10.69 4.62
CA LEU A 133 -2.39 10.90 5.64
C LEU A 133 -2.65 12.25 6.33
N ILE A 134 -3.27 12.22 7.51
CA ILE A 134 -3.72 13.44 8.21
C ILE A 134 -2.67 14.04 9.14
N ARG A 135 -1.54 13.37 9.34
CA ARG A 135 -0.38 13.87 10.10
C ARG A 135 0.91 13.64 9.32
N PRO A 136 1.94 14.46 9.58
CA PRO A 136 3.26 14.25 8.99
C PRO A 136 3.81 12.86 9.29
N TYR A 137 4.33 12.21 8.25
CA TYR A 137 5.01 10.94 8.32
C TYR A 137 6.33 11.02 7.55
N GLU A 138 7.40 10.63 8.18
CA GLU A 138 8.74 10.60 7.62
C GLU A 138 9.19 9.15 7.44
N PRO A 139 9.22 8.64 6.19
CA PRO A 139 9.58 7.23 5.91
C PRO A 139 11.04 6.89 6.21
N ILE A 140 11.91 7.90 6.27
CA ILE A 140 13.29 7.76 6.72
C ILE A 140 13.50 8.74 7.86
N LYS A 141 13.73 8.23 9.07
CA LYS A 141 13.97 9.01 10.27
C LYS A 141 15.35 8.69 10.82
N ASP A 142 16.17 9.72 11.03
CA ASP A 142 17.55 9.56 11.51
C ASP A 142 18.40 8.57 10.67
N GLY A 143 18.16 8.54 9.34
CA GLY A 143 18.86 7.64 8.43
C GLY A 143 18.40 6.18 8.47
N VAL A 144 17.29 5.87 9.15
CA VAL A 144 16.73 4.54 9.27
C VAL A 144 15.32 4.51 8.70
N LEU A 145 14.93 3.41 8.07
CA LEU A 145 13.55 3.22 7.61
C LEU A 145 12.59 3.26 8.80
N ASN A 146 11.58 4.10 8.69
CA ASN A 146 10.55 4.28 9.69
C ASN A 146 9.23 3.68 9.20
N PHE A 147 8.76 2.64 9.84
CA PHE A 147 7.51 1.97 9.50
C PHE A 147 6.40 2.45 10.41
N GLN A 148 5.30 2.87 9.84
CA GLN A 148 4.06 2.95 10.59
C GLN A 148 3.57 1.53 10.88
N VAL A 149 3.17 1.28 12.12
CA VAL A 149 2.68 -0.04 12.55
C VAL A 149 1.40 0.13 13.37
N LEU A 150 0.55 -0.89 13.33
CA LEU A 150 -0.65 -0.97 14.14
C LEU A 150 -0.41 -1.89 15.35
N GLU A 151 -1.16 -1.65 16.42
CA GLU A 151 -1.28 -2.64 17.48
C GLU A 151 -1.85 -3.94 16.91
N ASN A 152 -1.53 -5.07 17.55
CA ASN A 152 -1.83 -6.41 17.09
C ASN A 152 -3.30 -6.56 16.66
N GLU A 153 -3.55 -6.67 15.37
CA GLU A 153 -4.89 -6.90 14.83
C GLU A 153 -5.27 -8.39 14.93
N ARG A 154 -6.51 -8.67 15.33
CA ARG A 154 -7.01 -10.01 15.63
C ARG A 154 -7.00 -10.99 14.44
N HIS A 155 -6.81 -10.50 13.22
CA HIS A 155 -6.96 -11.27 11.99
C HIS A 155 -5.68 -11.62 11.27
N SER A 156 -4.56 -11.43 11.90
CA SER A 156 -3.26 -11.47 11.23
C SER A 156 -2.60 -12.86 11.17
N TRP A 157 -3.15 -13.91 11.78
CA TRP A 157 -2.49 -15.21 11.83
C TRP A 157 -2.21 -15.81 10.44
N GLY A 158 -3.15 -15.74 9.52
CA GLY A 158 -2.99 -16.28 8.17
C GLY A 158 -1.96 -15.51 7.34
N TYR A 159 -1.80 -14.21 7.59
CA TYR A 159 -0.72 -13.42 7.00
C TYR A 159 0.65 -13.87 7.52
N TYR A 160 0.74 -14.25 8.81
CA TYR A 160 1.99 -14.74 9.39
C TYR A 160 2.38 -16.11 8.87
N GLU A 161 1.40 -16.96 8.56
CA GLU A 161 1.65 -18.23 7.91
C GLU A 161 2.22 -18.03 6.50
N SER A 162 1.75 -17.05 5.75
CA SER A 162 2.34 -16.68 4.46
C SER A 162 3.78 -16.20 4.60
N ILE A 163 4.11 -15.43 5.64
CA ILE A 163 5.48 -15.03 5.95
C ILE A 163 6.35 -16.28 6.20
N LYS A 164 5.91 -17.18 7.04
CA LYS A 164 6.61 -18.41 7.38
C LYS A 164 6.85 -19.29 6.15
N ASN A 165 5.84 -19.49 5.33
CA ASN A 165 5.93 -20.30 4.12
C ASN A 165 6.85 -19.63 3.08
N GLY A 166 6.67 -18.35 2.83
CA GLY A 166 7.43 -17.59 1.84
C GLY A 166 8.85 -17.30 2.29
N LEU A 167 9.04 -16.69 3.46
CA LEU A 167 10.33 -16.23 3.95
C LEU A 167 11.08 -17.28 4.78
N GLY A 168 10.38 -18.25 5.38
CA GLY A 168 11.00 -19.35 6.15
C GLY A 168 11.27 -19.03 7.61
N PHE A 169 10.72 -17.93 8.12
CA PHE A 169 10.81 -17.57 9.54
C PHE A 169 9.45 -17.05 10.05
N ASP A 170 9.26 -17.11 11.34
CA ASP A 170 8.06 -16.54 11.97
C ASP A 170 8.15 -15.01 11.97
N ARG A 171 7.01 -14.33 12.11
CA ARG A 171 6.98 -12.85 12.18
C ARG A 171 7.96 -12.33 13.26
N LEU A 172 8.59 -11.21 12.98
CA LEU A 172 9.66 -10.65 13.80
C LEU A 172 9.21 -9.63 14.84
N THR A 173 7.96 -9.17 14.76
CA THR A 173 7.39 -8.17 15.67
C THR A 173 5.95 -8.55 16.04
N PRO A 174 5.48 -8.20 17.25
CA PRO A 174 4.07 -8.36 17.61
C PRO A 174 3.15 -7.35 16.89
N HIS A 175 3.72 -6.34 16.22
CA HIS A 175 2.97 -5.27 15.56
C HIS A 175 2.64 -5.62 14.12
N CYS A 176 1.58 -5.04 13.59
CA CYS A 176 1.08 -5.25 12.24
C CYS A 176 1.62 -4.16 11.29
N PHE A 177 2.17 -4.57 10.16
CA PHE A 177 2.66 -3.66 9.12
C PHE A 177 1.59 -3.18 8.14
N ILE A 178 0.33 -3.59 8.30
CA ILE A 178 -0.78 -3.14 7.45
C ILE A 178 -1.17 -1.71 7.86
N SER A 179 -0.32 -0.76 7.50
CA SER A 179 -0.42 0.65 7.90
C SER A 179 -0.73 1.59 6.74
N GLU A 180 -0.95 1.06 5.55
CA GLU A 180 -1.27 1.79 4.31
C GLU A 180 -0.13 2.69 3.80
N ASN A 181 1.01 2.75 4.51
CA ASN A 181 2.20 3.52 4.16
C ASN A 181 3.47 2.73 4.46
N VAL A 182 3.90 1.89 3.52
CA VAL A 182 5.04 0.99 3.74
C VAL A 182 6.24 1.43 2.90
N PRO A 183 7.35 1.84 3.54
CA PRO A 183 8.57 2.21 2.83
C PRO A 183 9.32 0.96 2.36
N VAL A 184 9.75 0.97 1.11
CA VAL A 184 10.48 -0.12 0.45
C VAL A 184 11.72 0.43 -0.23
N LEU A 185 12.90 0.02 0.22
CA LEU A 185 14.13 0.27 -0.53
C LEU A 185 14.21 -0.69 -1.73
N LYS A 186 14.54 -0.17 -2.89
CA LYS A 186 14.69 -0.97 -4.12
C LYS A 186 15.68 -2.12 -3.94
N GLN A 187 16.79 -1.86 -3.23
CA GLN A 187 17.77 -2.89 -2.94
C GLN A 187 17.19 -4.04 -2.09
N ASP A 188 16.41 -3.72 -1.05
CA ASP A 188 15.78 -4.74 -0.21
C ASP A 188 14.76 -5.55 -0.99
N PHE A 189 14.04 -4.90 -1.91
CA PHE A 189 13.09 -5.58 -2.78
C PHE A 189 13.81 -6.50 -3.79
N ASN A 190 14.89 -6.05 -4.40
CA ASN A 190 15.68 -6.88 -5.31
C ASN A 190 16.27 -8.10 -4.58
N ASP A 191 16.73 -7.92 -3.33
CA ASP A 191 17.22 -9.02 -2.49
C ASP A 191 16.08 -10.00 -2.14
N LEU A 192 14.84 -9.51 -1.92
CA LEU A 192 13.67 -10.34 -1.71
C LEU A 192 13.34 -11.19 -2.93
N VAL A 193 13.29 -10.57 -4.11
CA VAL A 193 13.05 -11.26 -5.38
C VAL A 193 14.05 -12.41 -5.55
N LYS A 194 15.33 -12.10 -5.45
CA LYS A 194 16.40 -13.11 -5.56
C LYS A 194 16.26 -14.24 -4.53
N PHE A 195 16.00 -13.88 -3.28
CA PHE A 195 15.80 -14.85 -2.20
C PHE A 195 14.64 -15.80 -2.48
N LEU A 196 13.50 -15.27 -2.94
CA LEU A 196 12.32 -16.08 -3.25
C LEU A 196 12.60 -17.05 -4.41
N GLU A 197 13.24 -16.58 -5.47
CA GLU A 197 13.58 -17.41 -6.61
C GLU A 197 14.58 -18.53 -6.24
N GLU A 198 15.61 -18.21 -5.47
CA GLU A 198 16.60 -19.18 -4.99
C GLU A 198 15.99 -20.21 -4.05
N LYS A 199 15.15 -19.77 -3.10
CA LYS A 199 14.53 -20.65 -2.12
C LYS A 199 13.49 -21.58 -2.72
N HIS A 200 12.62 -21.06 -3.58
CA HIS A 200 11.46 -21.79 -4.08
C HIS A 200 11.70 -22.40 -5.47
N GLN A 201 12.82 -22.10 -6.14
CA GLN A 201 13.16 -22.56 -7.50
C GLN A 201 12.04 -22.25 -8.51
N LYS A 202 11.43 -21.07 -8.36
CA LYS A 202 10.31 -20.55 -9.17
C LYS A 202 10.51 -19.06 -9.39
N LYS A 203 9.73 -18.47 -10.31
CA LYS A 203 9.61 -17.02 -10.40
C LYS A 203 9.09 -16.46 -9.09
N TRP A 204 9.59 -15.34 -8.67
CA TRP A 204 9.30 -14.76 -7.36
C TRP A 204 7.80 -14.50 -7.11
N LEU A 205 7.03 -14.07 -8.12
CA LEU A 205 5.57 -13.89 -7.99
C LEU A 205 4.84 -15.22 -7.77
N ASP A 206 5.26 -16.29 -8.45
CA ASP A 206 4.71 -17.63 -8.21
C ASP A 206 5.11 -18.17 -6.83
N ALA A 207 6.33 -17.85 -6.38
CA ALA A 207 6.78 -18.21 -5.03
C ALA A 207 5.97 -17.49 -3.93
N MET A 208 5.63 -16.22 -4.15
CA MET A 208 4.77 -15.47 -3.24
C MET A 208 3.36 -16.04 -3.14
N ILE A 209 2.72 -16.34 -4.28
CA ILE A 209 1.35 -16.87 -4.29
C ILE A 209 1.30 -18.27 -3.62
N ASP A 210 2.33 -19.09 -3.84
CA ASP A 210 2.46 -20.40 -3.20
C ASP A 210 2.73 -20.31 -1.69
N SER A 211 3.15 -19.14 -1.20
CA SER A 211 3.33 -18.90 0.24
C SER A 211 2.01 -18.74 0.98
N CYS A 212 0.92 -18.41 0.28
CA CYS A 212 -0.41 -18.36 0.87
C CYS A 212 -0.77 -19.72 1.53
N PRO A 213 -1.45 -19.73 2.68
CA PRO A 213 -1.99 -20.96 3.22
C PRO A 213 -2.79 -21.71 2.16
N PRO A 214 -2.62 -23.03 2.02
CA PRO A 214 -3.24 -23.80 0.95
C PRO A 214 -4.77 -23.79 1.03
N GLU A 215 -5.29 -23.76 2.23
CA GLU A 215 -6.73 -23.77 2.49
C GLU A 215 -7.21 -22.36 2.81
N PRO A 216 -8.17 -21.81 2.05
CA PRO A 216 -8.81 -20.57 2.42
C PRO A 216 -9.64 -20.77 3.69
N THR A 217 -9.70 -19.76 4.53
CA THR A 217 -10.45 -19.81 5.79
C THR A 217 -11.44 -18.66 5.90
N VAL A 218 -12.49 -18.84 6.70
CA VAL A 218 -13.40 -17.75 7.03
C VAL A 218 -12.71 -16.83 8.03
N PRO A 219 -12.57 -15.54 7.73
CA PRO A 219 -12.00 -14.58 8.67
C PRO A 219 -12.94 -14.39 9.88
N PRO A 220 -12.41 -14.06 11.07
CA PRO A 220 -13.22 -13.85 12.27
C PRO A 220 -14.29 -12.76 12.14
N TRP A 221 -14.09 -11.82 11.22
CA TRP A 221 -15.03 -10.72 10.93
C TRP A 221 -15.88 -10.99 9.67
N GLY A 222 -15.69 -12.14 9.03
CA GLY A 222 -16.36 -12.47 7.76
C GLY A 222 -17.79 -12.93 7.95
N ASN A 223 -18.55 -12.79 6.88
CA ASN A 223 -19.93 -13.24 6.76
C ASN A 223 -20.06 -14.70 6.25
N GLY A 224 -19.02 -15.52 6.45
CA GLY A 224 -18.93 -16.90 6.00
C GLY A 224 -18.19 -17.09 4.68
N GLU A 225 -17.69 -16.03 4.07
CA GLU A 225 -16.88 -16.09 2.85
C GLU A 225 -15.45 -16.54 3.13
N LEU A 226 -14.93 -17.40 2.25
CA LEU A 226 -13.56 -17.89 2.34
C LEU A 226 -12.59 -16.89 1.77
N ILE A 227 -11.45 -16.68 2.43
CA ILE A 227 -10.35 -15.86 1.94
C ILE A 227 -9.01 -16.58 2.03
N ARG A 228 -8.12 -16.26 1.11
CA ARG A 228 -6.71 -16.57 1.23
C ARG A 228 -5.97 -15.42 1.89
N TRP A 229 -4.98 -15.79 2.68
CA TRP A 229 -4.27 -14.85 3.54
C TRP A 229 -2.93 -14.50 2.91
N PHE A 230 -2.84 -13.29 2.40
CA PHE A 230 -1.58 -12.68 2.00
C PHE A 230 -1.69 -11.17 2.24
N SER A 231 -0.61 -10.56 2.72
CA SER A 231 -0.48 -9.11 2.85
C SER A 231 0.90 -8.69 2.37
N GLU A 232 0.93 -7.85 1.35
CA GLU A 232 2.14 -7.24 0.82
C GLU A 232 2.87 -6.44 1.89
N TYR A 233 2.14 -5.76 2.75
CA TYR A 233 2.70 -4.94 3.82
C TYR A 233 3.38 -5.77 4.88
N GLU A 234 2.73 -6.84 5.35
CA GLU A 234 3.30 -7.77 6.30
C GLU A 234 4.54 -8.48 5.74
N PHE A 235 4.47 -8.88 4.48
CA PHE A 235 5.55 -9.60 3.82
C PHE A 235 6.80 -8.71 3.70
N ILE A 236 6.65 -7.49 3.19
CA ILE A 236 7.75 -6.50 3.05
C ILE A 236 8.27 -6.05 4.41
N GLY A 237 7.39 -5.74 5.36
CA GLY A 237 7.79 -5.27 6.68
C GLY A 237 8.67 -6.28 7.41
N ASN A 238 8.24 -7.56 7.44
CA ASN A 238 9.02 -8.63 8.06
C ASN A 238 10.32 -8.93 7.29
N TRP A 239 10.30 -8.91 5.95
CA TRP A 239 11.51 -9.05 5.16
C TRP A 239 12.53 -7.96 5.49
N THR A 240 12.11 -6.69 5.43
CA THR A 240 13.00 -5.56 5.70
C THR A 240 13.57 -5.63 7.12
N MET A 241 12.73 -5.93 8.12
CA MET A 241 13.16 -6.08 9.51
C MET A 241 14.18 -7.23 9.70
N SER A 242 14.10 -8.29 8.88
CA SER A 242 15.07 -9.38 8.89
C SER A 242 16.45 -8.98 8.36
N ARG A 243 16.54 -7.89 7.58
CA ARG A 243 17.73 -7.46 6.85
C ARG A 243 18.44 -6.28 7.48
N ARG A 244 17.70 -5.40 8.16
CA ARG A 244 18.23 -4.16 8.72
C ARG A 244 17.45 -3.67 9.93
N PRO A 245 18.04 -2.80 10.76
CA PRO A 245 17.29 -2.05 11.76
C PRO A 245 16.21 -1.18 11.10
N ILE A 246 15.05 -1.12 11.74
CA ILE A 246 13.96 -0.21 11.41
C ILE A 246 13.50 0.52 12.67
N THR A 247 12.87 1.67 12.50
CA THR A 247 12.04 2.27 13.53
C THR A 247 10.57 1.92 13.29
N GLN A 248 9.81 1.85 14.37
CA GLN A 248 8.37 1.57 14.31
C GLN A 248 7.64 2.71 15.01
N GLU A 249 6.74 3.36 14.28
CA GLU A 249 5.89 4.41 14.77
C GLU A 249 4.46 3.91 14.84
N PHE A 250 3.87 3.91 16.03
CA PHE A 250 2.49 3.47 16.18
C PHE A 250 1.54 4.41 15.48
N GLN A 251 0.77 3.85 14.55
CA GLN A 251 -0.26 4.55 13.82
C GLN A 251 -1.61 4.25 14.45
N ARG A 252 -2.39 5.29 14.67
CA ARG A 252 -3.83 5.16 14.85
C ARG A 252 -4.51 5.50 13.54
N ARG A 253 -5.30 4.57 13.01
CA ARG A 253 -6.07 4.81 11.81
C ARG A 253 -7.57 4.80 12.10
N TYR A 254 -8.27 5.65 11.41
CA TYR A 254 -9.72 5.71 11.44
C TYR A 254 -10.27 5.12 10.13
N HIS A 255 -11.18 4.19 10.24
CA HIS A 255 -11.91 3.64 9.10
C HIS A 255 -13.25 4.35 8.99
N TYR A 256 -13.53 4.87 7.81
CA TYR A 256 -14.83 5.43 7.50
C TYR A 256 -15.73 4.37 6.88
N ASP A 257 -16.75 3.97 7.60
CA ASP A 257 -17.83 3.11 7.11
C ASP A 257 -18.79 3.91 6.22
N ASP A 258 -18.77 5.24 6.35
CA ASP A 258 -19.70 6.16 5.72
C ASP A 258 -19.00 7.49 5.43
N MET A 259 -19.02 7.95 4.17
CA MET A 259 -18.46 9.24 3.78
C MET A 259 -19.11 10.44 4.48
N GLU A 260 -20.34 10.32 4.97
CA GLU A 260 -20.98 11.38 5.74
C GLU A 260 -20.28 11.61 7.11
N LYS A 261 -19.53 10.63 7.61
CA LYS A 261 -18.71 10.73 8.82
C LYS A 261 -17.28 11.20 8.56
N ILE A 262 -16.89 11.37 7.29
CA ILE A 262 -15.54 11.84 6.97
C ILE A 262 -15.30 13.21 7.62
N GLY A 263 -14.16 13.37 8.26
CA GLY A 263 -13.87 14.58 9.07
C GLY A 263 -14.17 14.45 10.55
N ASP A 264 -14.86 13.40 11.01
CA ASP A 264 -15.11 13.16 12.44
C ASP A 264 -13.95 12.40 13.13
N PHE A 265 -12.74 12.53 12.60
CA PHE A 265 -11.57 11.87 13.16
C PHE A 265 -11.01 12.60 14.39
N ASP A 266 -10.52 11.79 15.32
CA ASP A 266 -9.87 12.25 16.54
C ASP A 266 -8.48 12.86 16.22
N PRO A 267 -8.03 13.91 16.97
CA PRO A 267 -6.68 14.46 16.83
C PRO A 267 -5.55 13.45 17.00
N ASP A 268 -5.79 12.33 17.66
CA ASP A 268 -4.78 11.27 17.83
C ASP A 268 -4.62 10.36 16.61
N TYR A 269 -5.51 10.43 15.62
CA TYR A 269 -5.37 9.62 14.42
C TYR A 269 -4.32 10.17 13.45
N HIS A 270 -3.53 9.28 12.84
CA HIS A 270 -2.48 9.60 11.89
C HIS A 270 -2.95 9.46 10.44
N THR A 271 -3.85 8.54 10.19
CA THR A 271 -4.37 8.23 8.87
C THR A 271 -5.88 8.05 8.95
N ALA A 272 -6.57 8.69 8.03
CA ALA A 272 -7.98 8.40 7.78
C ALA A 272 -8.06 7.48 6.57
N VAL A 273 -8.54 6.26 6.78
CA VAL A 273 -8.78 5.30 5.72
C VAL A 273 -10.21 5.46 5.23
N CYS A 274 -10.35 5.96 4.01
CA CYS A 274 -11.64 6.00 3.32
C CYS A 274 -11.90 4.63 2.73
N ASP A 275 -11.99 3.59 3.57
CA ASP A 275 -12.09 2.23 3.14
C ASP A 275 -13.35 2.01 2.29
N ALA A 276 -13.19 1.22 1.27
CA ALA A 276 -14.29 0.84 0.42
C ALA A 276 -15.13 -0.24 1.06
N VAL A 277 -15.92 0.13 2.00
CA VAL A 277 -17.20 -0.55 2.12
C VAL A 277 -17.93 -0.35 0.79
N PRO A 278 -18.58 -1.36 0.21
CA PRO A 278 -19.27 -1.25 -1.08
C PRO A 278 -20.16 -0.02 -1.24
N ASP A 279 -20.60 0.58 -0.15
CA ASP A 279 -21.40 1.78 -0.14
C ASP A 279 -20.59 3.09 -0.27
N LEU A 280 -19.30 3.11 0.11
CA LEU A 280 -18.42 4.28 -0.08
C LEU A 280 -18.02 4.47 -1.53
N SER A 281 -17.77 3.39 -2.26
CA SER A 281 -17.53 3.45 -3.69
C SER A 281 -18.72 4.05 -4.48
N ARG A 282 -19.91 4.04 -3.87
CA ARG A 282 -21.12 4.67 -4.42
C ARG A 282 -21.21 6.15 -4.05
N SER A 283 -20.61 6.58 -2.94
CA SER A 283 -20.68 7.97 -2.47
C SER A 283 -19.65 8.88 -3.16
N LEU A 284 -18.43 8.36 -3.40
CA LEU A 284 -17.39 9.04 -4.17
C LEU A 284 -17.35 8.45 -5.59
N GLN A 285 -18.28 8.90 -6.43
CA GLN A 285 -18.36 8.46 -7.81
C GLN A 285 -17.70 9.48 -8.75
N MET A 286 -17.12 8.96 -9.81
CA MET A 286 -16.61 9.75 -10.91
C MET A 286 -17.65 9.83 -12.03
N ASP A 287 -18.10 11.02 -12.35
CA ASP A 287 -18.78 11.31 -13.61
C ASP A 287 -17.71 11.49 -14.71
N TRP A 288 -17.47 10.44 -15.49
CA TRP A 288 -16.43 10.45 -16.51
C TRP A 288 -16.73 11.35 -17.70
N GLU A 289 -18.01 11.62 -18.00
CA GLU A 289 -18.41 12.53 -19.07
C GLU A 289 -18.08 13.97 -18.69
N ARG A 290 -18.40 14.35 -17.46
CA ARG A 290 -18.13 15.69 -16.92
C ARG A 290 -16.72 15.83 -16.34
N LYS A 291 -16.01 14.73 -16.18
CA LYS A 291 -14.73 14.66 -15.43
C LYS A 291 -14.86 15.26 -14.03
N GLU A 292 -15.90 14.84 -13.30
CA GLU A 292 -16.25 15.38 -11.98
C GLU A 292 -16.41 14.27 -10.95
N VAL A 293 -15.86 14.51 -9.74
CA VAL A 293 -16.13 13.70 -8.57
C VAL A 293 -17.40 14.21 -7.89
N VAL A 294 -18.38 13.35 -7.78
CA VAL A 294 -19.67 13.70 -7.16
C VAL A 294 -19.46 14.05 -5.70
N LYS A 295 -20.01 15.20 -5.26
CA LYS A 295 -19.91 15.74 -3.89
C LYS A 295 -18.45 15.96 -3.38
N PHE A 296 -17.46 16.13 -4.26
CA PHE A 296 -16.08 16.30 -3.86
C PHE A 296 -15.89 17.46 -2.89
N ASP A 297 -16.34 18.65 -3.26
CA ASP A 297 -16.18 19.86 -2.43
C ASP A 297 -16.85 19.68 -1.07
N TYR A 298 -18.04 19.09 -1.02
CA TYR A 298 -18.75 18.83 0.23
C TYR A 298 -17.93 17.95 1.21
N TYR A 299 -17.32 16.87 0.72
CA TYR A 299 -16.51 16.01 1.58
C TYR A 299 -15.18 16.67 1.95
N MET A 300 -14.54 17.37 1.01
CA MET A 300 -13.30 18.08 1.28
C MET A 300 -13.50 19.21 2.30
N ASP A 301 -14.60 19.93 2.21
CA ASP A 301 -14.91 21.01 3.18
C ASP A 301 -15.11 20.45 4.59
N LYS A 302 -15.82 19.34 4.76
CA LYS A 302 -15.93 18.64 6.03
C LYS A 302 -14.57 18.29 6.63
N ILE A 303 -13.69 17.72 5.81
CA ILE A 303 -12.34 17.32 6.24
C ILE A 303 -11.52 18.56 6.63
N ARG A 304 -11.51 19.60 5.80
CA ARG A 304 -10.78 20.86 6.06
C ARG A 304 -11.25 21.55 7.32
N GLU A 305 -12.56 21.61 7.52
CA GLU A 305 -13.14 22.16 8.75
C GLU A 305 -12.64 21.41 10.00
N ARG A 306 -12.55 20.08 9.91
CA ARG A 306 -12.05 19.27 11.02
C ARG A 306 -10.56 19.44 11.23
N LEU A 307 -9.74 19.42 10.15
CA LEU A 307 -8.29 19.67 10.24
C LEU A 307 -7.99 21.02 10.89
N ALA A 308 -8.75 22.06 10.55
CA ALA A 308 -8.61 23.39 11.16
C ALA A 308 -8.90 23.42 12.66
N ARG A 309 -9.63 22.45 13.19
CA ARG A 309 -9.88 22.34 14.66
C ARG A 309 -8.77 21.55 15.39
N LEU A 310 -7.88 20.87 14.65
CA LEU A 310 -6.78 20.09 15.21
C LEU A 310 -5.47 20.89 15.32
N THR A 311 -5.40 22.04 14.67
CA THR A 311 -4.29 23.01 14.75
C THR A 311 -4.56 24.06 15.81
#